data_154f1a3526582fffcbce9b2829035e50
#
_entry.id   154f1a3526582fffcbce9b2829035e50
#
_cell.length_a   1.000
_cell.length_b   1.000
_cell.length_c   1.000
_cell.angle_alpha   90.00
_cell.angle_beta   90.00
_cell.angle_gamma   90.00
#
_symmetry.space_group_name_H-M   'P 1'
#
loop_
_entity.id
_entity.type
_entity.pdbx_description
1 polymer ?
#
loop_
_entity_poly.entity_id
_entity_poly.type
_entity_poly.pdbx_seq_one_letter_code
_entity_poly.pdbx_strand_id
1 'polypeptide(L)'
;MRFFGIALAFCLCADANSDLADLTRQYLADLIRLDTTNPPGNETRVAEYLKRVCDSEGITGEMLGGDPLRLNFVARLPGSGKLRPLILMAHSDVVPADRAQWTVDPFSAELREGFMWGRGSQDDKSLLAAELAVLVELKRRAIKLDRDIILLSEADEEAGSTGIQWLIANAWDKINAEFALNEGGFAITTVSGKRIYEIQTTEKIPTRIVLTAHGVAGHGSLPRGDNPVVHLAQAIQRVAEADQPVRLNTTTRRYLHELAKVPDYRWIEPLLPKLENAKTAIATANEIRSHDPELDAMLRTTVSPTMLSAGSKINVIPNTAEAQLDVRRLPDETHDEILERLRRIIHDPAVEVGAARGQEMPATEPSGLSTPLYRVMQEAFSAAAPGALVIPYMVRGATDGSFLRQKGIDVYGVPIFLREDKESRAHGNDERIGVQSLGDGAKLLWEIVLMVGR
;
A
#
# COMPACT_ATOMS: atom_id res chain seq x y z
N MET A 1 52.49 12.56 12.91
CA MET A 1 51.83 12.67 11.59
C MET A 1 50.86 11.52 11.43
N ARG A 2 49.56 11.71 11.69
CA ARG A 2 48.40 10.84 11.32
C ARG A 2 47.18 11.30 12.14
N PHE A 3 46.64 12.49 11.83
CA PHE A 3 45.34 12.94 12.37
C PHE A 3 44.58 13.88 11.41
N PHE A 4 44.77 13.76 10.08
CA PHE A 4 44.08 14.66 9.12
C PHE A 4 43.09 13.96 8.16
N GLY A 5 42.91 12.63 8.29
CA GLY A 5 42.11 11.88 7.31
C GLY A 5 40.62 11.67 7.69
N ILE A 6 40.27 11.78 8.99
CA ILE A 6 38.93 11.41 9.47
C ILE A 6 37.93 12.58 9.44
N ALA A 7 38.42 13.82 9.63
CA ALA A 7 37.57 15.01 9.63
C ALA A 7 37.00 15.35 8.23
N LEU A 8 37.76 15.07 7.15
CA LEU A 8 37.31 15.39 5.79
C LEU A 8 36.20 14.43 5.29
N ALA A 9 36.25 13.16 5.71
CA ALA A 9 35.22 12.19 5.37
C ALA A 9 33.86 12.48 6.07
N PHE A 10 33.91 12.99 7.31
CA PHE A 10 32.70 13.36 8.06
C PHE A 10 32.02 14.63 7.51
N CYS A 11 32.79 15.63 7.03
CA CYS A 11 32.24 16.85 6.44
C CYS A 11 31.58 16.58 5.09
N LEU A 12 32.20 15.74 4.24
CA LEU A 12 31.62 15.34 2.94
C LEU A 12 30.32 14.52 3.08
N CYS A 13 30.19 13.71 4.14
CA CYS A 13 28.97 12.98 4.42
C CYS A 13 27.83 13.88 4.95
N ALA A 14 28.16 14.90 5.73
CA ALA A 14 27.16 15.83 6.27
C ALA A 14 26.56 16.72 5.17
N ASP A 15 27.39 17.30 4.30
CA ASP A 15 26.94 18.12 3.16
C ASP A 15 26.10 17.29 2.17
N ALA A 16 26.54 16.06 1.90
CA ALA A 16 25.86 15.13 1.02
C ALA A 16 24.45 14.74 1.49
N ASN A 17 24.24 14.62 2.80
CA ASN A 17 22.95 14.26 3.38
C ASN A 17 21.98 15.46 3.45
N SER A 18 22.48 16.70 3.54
CA SER A 18 21.64 17.89 3.44
C SER A 18 21.10 18.06 2.02
N ASP A 19 21.94 17.84 1.01
CA ASP A 19 21.56 17.95 -0.40
C ASP A 19 20.45 16.97 -0.77
N LEU A 20 20.52 15.70 -0.33
CA LEU A 20 19.50 14.68 -0.62
C LEU A 20 18.14 15.02 0.01
N ALA A 21 18.13 15.48 1.28
CA ALA A 21 16.91 15.86 1.98
C ALA A 21 16.25 17.10 1.35
N ASP A 22 17.06 18.09 0.96
CA ASP A 22 16.56 19.30 0.30
C ASP A 22 16.02 19.00 -1.11
N LEU A 23 16.69 18.14 -1.85
CA LEU A 23 16.26 17.69 -3.17
C LEU A 23 14.93 16.93 -3.09
N THR A 24 14.80 16.00 -2.13
CA THR A 24 13.55 15.26 -1.89
C THR A 24 12.41 16.20 -1.54
N ARG A 25 12.66 17.19 -0.68
CA ARG A 25 11.66 18.19 -0.30
C ARG A 25 11.21 19.03 -1.51
N GLN A 26 12.15 19.43 -2.36
CA GLN A 26 11.84 20.18 -3.59
C GLN A 26 10.98 19.32 -4.52
N TYR A 27 11.38 18.09 -4.81
CA TYR A 27 10.64 17.20 -5.70
C TYR A 27 9.24 16.91 -5.18
N LEU A 28 9.09 16.65 -3.86
CA LEU A 28 7.76 16.46 -3.30
C LEU A 28 6.87 17.69 -3.47
N ALA A 29 7.41 18.89 -3.20
CA ALA A 29 6.66 20.12 -3.39
C ALA A 29 6.20 20.31 -4.84
N ASP A 30 7.06 20.00 -5.81
CA ASP A 30 6.72 20.08 -7.22
C ASP A 30 5.68 19.02 -7.62
N LEU A 31 5.82 17.79 -7.14
CA LEU A 31 4.89 16.70 -7.40
C LEU A 31 3.49 16.96 -6.82
N ILE A 32 3.39 17.48 -5.58
CA ILE A 32 2.10 17.84 -4.96
C ILE A 32 1.35 18.87 -5.81
N ARG A 33 2.04 19.86 -6.37
CA ARG A 33 1.43 20.91 -7.21
C ARG A 33 0.87 20.39 -8.54
N LEU A 34 1.24 19.19 -8.94
CA LEU A 34 0.68 18.52 -10.10
C LEU A 34 -0.57 17.73 -9.67
N ASP A 35 -1.73 18.32 -9.92
CA ASP A 35 -3.02 17.67 -9.63
C ASP A 35 -3.23 16.47 -10.58
N THR A 36 -3.16 15.27 -10.00
CA THR A 36 -3.38 13.97 -10.64
C THR A 36 -4.54 13.24 -9.98
N THR A 37 -5.55 13.96 -9.54
CA THR A 37 -6.76 13.39 -8.94
C THR A 37 -7.39 12.33 -9.84
N ASN A 38 -7.59 11.17 -9.31
CA ASN A 38 -8.17 10.00 -9.99
C ASN A 38 -9.52 9.61 -9.37
N PRO A 39 -10.62 9.60 -10.13
CA PRO A 39 -10.74 10.00 -11.55
C PRO A 39 -10.65 11.53 -11.77
N PRO A 40 -10.31 12.02 -12.96
CA PRO A 40 -10.00 11.26 -14.19
C PRO A 40 -8.54 10.79 -14.33
N GLY A 41 -7.62 11.16 -13.44
CA GLY A 41 -6.19 10.92 -13.55
C GLY A 41 -5.43 12.16 -14.03
N ASN A 42 -4.60 12.09 -15.05
CA ASN A 42 -3.67 13.09 -15.63
C ASN A 42 -2.22 12.88 -15.18
N GLU A 43 -1.84 11.65 -14.93
CA GLU A 43 -0.50 11.24 -14.46
C GLU A 43 0.59 11.59 -15.46
N THR A 44 0.25 11.80 -16.73
CA THR A 44 1.18 12.32 -17.75
C THR A 44 1.87 13.61 -17.34
N ARG A 45 1.22 14.47 -16.51
CA ARG A 45 1.85 15.67 -15.94
C ARG A 45 3.07 15.33 -15.07
N VAL A 46 2.94 14.28 -14.25
CA VAL A 46 4.04 13.78 -13.42
C VAL A 46 5.09 13.11 -14.31
N ALA A 47 4.70 12.27 -15.25
CA ALA A 47 5.62 11.65 -16.20
C ALA A 47 6.46 12.66 -16.98
N GLU A 48 5.86 13.76 -17.44
CA GLU A 48 6.56 14.88 -18.10
C GLU A 48 7.51 15.61 -17.15
N TYR A 49 7.12 15.81 -15.88
CA TYR A 49 7.99 16.41 -14.88
C TYR A 49 9.21 15.54 -14.64
N LEU A 50 9.01 14.25 -14.37
CA LEU A 50 10.09 13.28 -14.15
C LEU A 50 11.03 13.19 -15.35
N LYS A 51 10.46 13.20 -16.56
CA LYS A 51 11.26 13.21 -17.79
C LYS A 51 12.14 14.44 -17.89
N ARG A 52 11.62 15.65 -17.62
CA ARG A 52 12.42 16.87 -17.62
C ARG A 52 13.57 16.83 -16.60
N VAL A 53 13.29 16.34 -15.38
CA VAL A 53 14.33 16.19 -14.35
C VAL A 53 15.39 15.19 -14.81
N CYS A 54 14.99 14.01 -15.26
CA CYS A 54 15.93 12.98 -15.71
C CYS A 54 16.75 13.42 -16.92
N ASP A 55 16.13 14.08 -17.92
CA ASP A 55 16.83 14.60 -19.10
C ASP A 55 17.90 15.64 -18.71
N SER A 56 17.59 16.53 -17.73
CA SER A 56 18.55 17.54 -17.25
C SER A 56 19.75 16.94 -16.53
N GLU A 57 19.59 15.75 -15.94
CA GLU A 57 20.65 15.01 -15.26
C GLU A 57 21.33 13.96 -16.17
N GLY A 58 20.93 13.88 -17.44
CA GLY A 58 21.45 12.88 -18.38
C GLY A 58 21.09 11.45 -18.01
N ILE A 59 19.89 11.24 -17.44
CA ILE A 59 19.29 9.93 -17.15
C ILE A 59 18.25 9.64 -18.23
N THR A 60 18.36 8.47 -18.86
CA THR A 60 17.41 8.07 -19.90
C THR A 60 16.09 7.62 -19.25
N GLY A 61 14.98 8.22 -19.68
CA GLY A 61 13.63 7.86 -19.24
C GLY A 61 12.63 7.91 -20.39
N GLU A 62 11.60 7.08 -20.28
CA GLU A 62 10.53 6.91 -21.28
C GLU A 62 9.17 7.09 -20.61
N MET A 63 8.23 7.73 -21.30
CA MET A 63 6.83 7.81 -20.91
C MET A 63 6.07 6.72 -21.66
N LEU A 64 5.38 5.84 -20.97
CA LEU A 64 4.82 4.59 -21.47
C LEU A 64 3.39 4.38 -20.98
N GLY A 65 2.47 4.04 -21.88
CA GLY A 65 1.08 3.80 -21.50
C GLY A 65 0.14 3.65 -22.68
N GLY A 66 -1.08 3.20 -22.42
CA GLY A 66 -2.13 3.08 -23.44
C GLY A 66 -3.01 4.31 -23.57
N ASP A 67 -3.07 5.15 -22.54
CA ASP A 67 -3.82 6.41 -22.51
C ASP A 67 -2.84 7.59 -22.46
N PRO A 68 -2.90 8.54 -23.41
CA PRO A 68 -1.99 9.67 -23.46
C PRO A 68 -2.10 10.64 -22.26
N LEU A 69 -3.17 10.59 -21.49
CA LEU A 69 -3.33 11.39 -20.28
C LEU A 69 -2.83 10.66 -19.02
N ARG A 70 -2.58 9.35 -19.10
CA ARG A 70 -2.28 8.46 -18.00
C ARG A 70 -1.02 7.64 -18.26
N LEU A 71 0.08 8.32 -18.58
CA LEU A 71 1.35 7.66 -18.87
C LEU A 71 2.12 7.35 -17.59
N ASN A 72 2.69 6.15 -17.54
CA ASN A 72 3.74 5.80 -16.61
C ASN A 72 5.06 6.46 -17.03
N PHE A 73 6.00 6.59 -16.10
CA PHE A 73 7.37 6.97 -16.40
C PHE A 73 8.34 5.90 -15.93
N VAL A 74 9.23 5.48 -16.81
CA VAL A 74 10.29 4.51 -16.50
C VAL A 74 11.63 5.11 -16.84
N ALA A 75 12.53 5.25 -15.85
CA ALA A 75 13.91 5.64 -16.07
C ALA A 75 14.86 4.54 -15.58
N ARG A 76 16.02 4.42 -16.23
CA ARG A 76 17.02 3.41 -15.88
C ARG A 76 18.41 4.03 -15.74
N LEU A 77 19.01 3.82 -14.57
CA LEU A 77 20.43 4.12 -14.33
C LEU A 77 21.22 2.80 -14.41
N PRO A 78 22.10 2.64 -15.43
CA PRO A 78 22.83 1.41 -15.65
C PRO A 78 23.84 1.12 -14.53
N GLY A 79 23.89 -0.12 -14.07
CA GLY A 79 24.96 -0.68 -13.25
C GLY A 79 25.96 -1.49 -14.07
N SER A 80 26.75 -2.36 -13.43
CA SER A 80 27.70 -3.23 -14.11
C SER A 80 27.05 -4.46 -14.76
N GLY A 81 25.77 -4.73 -14.45
CA GLY A 81 25.03 -5.90 -14.93
C GLY A 81 25.40 -7.22 -14.26
N LYS A 82 26.17 -7.22 -13.17
CA LYS A 82 26.47 -8.45 -12.41
C LYS A 82 25.25 -9.00 -11.65
N LEU A 83 24.35 -8.12 -11.21
CA LEU A 83 23.13 -8.44 -10.51
C LEU A 83 21.92 -8.01 -11.35
N ARG A 84 20.78 -8.67 -11.15
CA ARG A 84 19.52 -8.26 -11.77
C ARG A 84 19.07 -6.89 -11.20
N PRO A 85 18.27 -6.11 -11.96
CA PRO A 85 17.85 -4.77 -11.56
C PRO A 85 17.08 -4.71 -10.24
N LEU A 86 17.06 -3.52 -9.63
CA LEU A 86 16.15 -3.10 -8.57
C LEU A 86 15.19 -2.06 -9.13
N ILE A 87 13.90 -2.20 -8.86
CA ILE A 87 12.89 -1.16 -9.12
C ILE A 87 12.69 -0.33 -7.85
N LEU A 88 12.66 0.98 -8.02
CA LEU A 88 12.11 1.96 -7.10
C LEU A 88 10.76 2.37 -7.69
N MET A 89 9.65 2.08 -7.01
CA MET A 89 8.30 2.09 -7.56
C MET A 89 7.35 2.88 -6.67
N ALA A 90 6.66 3.84 -7.25
CA ALA A 90 5.64 4.61 -6.58
C ALA A 90 4.54 5.04 -7.57
N HIS A 91 3.29 5.15 -7.10
CA HIS A 91 2.23 5.68 -7.94
C HIS A 91 2.19 7.22 -7.95
N SER A 92 1.59 7.78 -8.99
CA SER A 92 1.56 9.23 -9.20
C SER A 92 0.17 9.84 -9.17
N ASP A 93 -0.88 9.03 -9.29
CA ASP A 93 -2.25 9.47 -9.08
C ASP A 93 -2.57 9.63 -7.60
N VAL A 94 -3.65 10.33 -7.30
CA VAL A 94 -4.11 10.59 -5.92
C VAL A 94 -5.63 10.56 -5.86
N VAL A 95 -6.19 10.14 -4.72
CA VAL A 95 -7.64 10.20 -4.50
C VAL A 95 -8.16 11.64 -4.46
N PRO A 96 -9.46 11.87 -4.74
CA PRO A 96 -10.07 13.20 -4.70
C PRO A 96 -9.91 13.91 -3.36
N ALA A 97 -9.81 15.24 -3.41
CA ALA A 97 -9.75 16.11 -2.24
C ALA A 97 -10.87 17.16 -2.33
N ASP A 98 -11.73 17.22 -1.31
CA ASP A 98 -12.72 18.32 -1.18
C ASP A 98 -12.04 19.53 -0.54
N ARG A 99 -11.65 20.51 -1.36
CA ARG A 99 -10.96 21.74 -0.93
C ARG A 99 -11.68 22.48 0.23
N ALA A 100 -12.99 22.36 0.32
CA ALA A 100 -13.77 23.02 1.38
C ALA A 100 -13.54 22.41 2.77
N GLN A 101 -13.01 21.20 2.83
CA GLN A 101 -12.72 20.47 4.08
C GLN A 101 -11.22 20.47 4.44
N TRP A 102 -10.39 21.17 3.66
CA TRP A 102 -8.96 21.27 3.91
C TRP A 102 -8.59 22.61 4.54
N THR A 103 -7.67 22.58 5.50
CA THR A 103 -7.11 23.77 6.14
C THR A 103 -6.28 24.62 5.18
N VAL A 104 -5.61 23.97 4.20
CA VAL A 104 -4.81 24.59 3.14
C VAL A 104 -5.27 24.07 1.78
N ASP A 105 -4.89 24.71 0.67
CA ASP A 105 -5.14 24.13 -0.66
C ASP A 105 -4.38 22.77 -0.78
N PRO A 106 -5.08 21.65 -1.08
CA PRO A 106 -4.47 20.31 -1.13
C PRO A 106 -3.35 20.16 -2.17
N PHE A 107 -3.21 21.09 -3.11
CA PHE A 107 -2.16 21.10 -4.13
C PHE A 107 -1.18 22.28 -4.01
N SER A 108 -1.15 22.97 -2.86
CA SER A 108 -0.22 24.09 -2.61
C SER A 108 1.20 23.66 -2.25
N ALA A 109 1.37 22.47 -1.66
CA ALA A 109 2.61 22.05 -1.01
C ALA A 109 3.06 23.05 0.07
N GLU A 110 2.13 23.50 0.91
CA GLU A 110 2.41 24.47 1.96
C GLU A 110 3.32 23.86 3.04
N LEU A 111 4.39 24.60 3.38
CA LEU A 111 5.24 24.27 4.53
C LEU A 111 4.68 24.97 5.77
N ARG A 112 4.16 24.20 6.71
CA ARG A 112 3.56 24.73 7.92
C ARG A 112 3.83 23.82 9.11
N GLU A 113 4.23 24.38 10.24
CA GLU A 113 4.43 23.67 11.51
C GLU A 113 5.36 22.46 11.41
N GLY A 114 6.37 22.50 10.54
CA GLY A 114 7.33 21.39 10.34
C GLY A 114 6.84 20.30 9.38
N PHE A 115 5.66 20.48 8.78
CA PHE A 115 5.08 19.55 7.81
C PHE A 115 4.98 20.17 6.41
N MET A 116 5.06 19.32 5.40
CA MET A 116 4.60 19.64 4.05
C MET A 116 3.18 19.10 3.87
N TRP A 117 2.25 20.01 3.65
CA TRP A 117 0.83 19.71 3.51
C TRP A 117 0.48 19.56 2.04
N GLY A 118 -0.27 18.52 1.71
CA GLY A 118 -0.81 18.33 0.37
C GLY A 118 -1.29 16.90 0.13
N ARG A 119 -2.24 16.75 -0.78
CA ARG A 119 -2.72 15.45 -1.25
C ARG A 119 -1.58 14.73 -1.98
N GLY A 120 -1.35 13.45 -1.60
CA GLY A 120 -0.22 12.65 -2.09
C GLY A 120 1.06 12.82 -1.26
N SER A 121 1.03 13.62 -0.18
CA SER A 121 2.21 13.79 0.68
C SER A 121 2.54 12.55 1.52
N GLN A 122 1.57 11.67 1.76
CA GLN A 122 1.78 10.34 2.37
C GLN A 122 1.57 9.21 1.36
N ASP A 123 0.70 9.42 0.37
CA ASP A 123 0.20 8.41 -0.54
C ASP A 123 0.10 8.95 -1.98
N ASP A 124 1.12 8.75 -2.87
CA ASP A 124 2.45 8.16 -2.59
C ASP A 124 3.61 9.03 -3.15
N LYS A 125 3.33 10.33 -3.45
CA LYS A 125 4.30 11.26 -4.05
C LYS A 125 5.54 11.49 -3.18
N SER A 126 5.48 11.23 -1.87
CA SER A 126 6.65 11.32 -1.00
C SER A 126 7.68 10.23 -1.30
N LEU A 127 7.23 9.00 -1.55
CA LEU A 127 8.11 7.91 -1.94
C LEU A 127 8.71 8.20 -3.32
N LEU A 128 7.88 8.59 -4.30
CA LEU A 128 8.35 8.98 -5.64
C LEU A 128 9.41 10.09 -5.58
N ALA A 129 9.23 11.10 -4.72
CA ALA A 129 10.20 12.18 -4.55
C ALA A 129 11.53 11.69 -3.97
N ALA A 130 11.49 10.79 -2.98
CA ALA A 130 12.70 10.20 -2.39
C ALA A 130 13.42 9.30 -3.39
N GLU A 131 12.70 8.50 -4.14
CA GLU A 131 13.23 7.63 -5.20
C GLU A 131 13.89 8.40 -6.32
N LEU A 132 13.23 9.46 -6.81
CA LEU A 132 13.82 10.37 -7.81
C LEU A 132 15.08 11.03 -7.28
N ALA A 133 15.08 11.53 -6.04
CA ALA A 133 16.24 12.17 -5.43
C ALA A 133 17.42 11.19 -5.30
N VAL A 134 17.16 9.94 -4.89
CA VAL A 134 18.18 8.89 -4.82
C VAL A 134 18.74 8.59 -6.21
N LEU A 135 17.90 8.44 -7.23
CA LEU A 135 18.34 8.16 -8.59
C LEU A 135 19.25 9.30 -9.14
N VAL A 136 18.84 10.54 -8.92
CA VAL A 136 19.59 11.74 -9.35
C VAL A 136 20.95 11.81 -8.63
N GLU A 137 20.98 11.60 -7.31
CA GLU A 137 22.20 11.64 -6.54
C GLU A 137 23.17 10.50 -6.90
N LEU A 138 22.67 9.30 -7.19
CA LEU A 138 23.50 8.21 -7.72
C LEU A 138 24.21 8.61 -9.01
N LYS A 139 23.48 9.30 -9.91
CA LYS A 139 24.02 9.80 -11.18
C LYS A 139 25.04 10.91 -10.96
N ARG A 140 24.70 11.94 -10.18
CA ARG A 140 25.58 13.10 -9.91
C ARG A 140 26.90 12.70 -9.29
N ARG A 141 26.87 11.76 -8.35
CA ARG A 141 28.06 11.25 -7.65
C ARG A 141 28.77 10.15 -8.41
N ALA A 142 28.29 9.79 -9.62
CA ALA A 142 28.85 8.72 -10.43
C ALA A 142 29.05 7.41 -9.66
N ILE A 143 28.09 7.06 -8.78
CA ILE A 143 28.12 5.83 -7.99
C ILE A 143 27.98 4.63 -8.93
N LYS A 144 28.90 3.68 -8.79
CA LYS A 144 28.86 2.43 -9.56
C LYS A 144 28.24 1.34 -8.72
N LEU A 145 27.15 0.77 -9.24
CA LEU A 145 26.45 -0.35 -8.64
C LEU A 145 26.59 -1.61 -9.52
N ASP A 146 26.39 -2.76 -8.95
CA ASP A 146 26.44 -4.03 -9.66
C ASP A 146 25.10 -4.39 -10.34
N ARG A 147 24.02 -3.65 -10.02
CA ARG A 147 22.70 -3.76 -10.64
C ARG A 147 22.23 -2.42 -11.21
N ASP A 148 21.39 -2.49 -12.23
CA ASP A 148 20.66 -1.31 -12.69
C ASP A 148 19.64 -0.87 -11.66
N ILE A 149 19.42 0.43 -11.53
CA ILE A 149 18.32 1.01 -10.77
C ILE A 149 17.27 1.52 -11.75
N ILE A 150 16.04 1.05 -11.59
CA ILE A 150 14.89 1.46 -12.39
C ILE A 150 14.00 2.32 -11.49
N LEU A 151 13.71 3.55 -11.90
CA LEU A 151 12.63 4.35 -11.33
C LEU A 151 11.37 4.08 -12.12
N LEU A 152 10.32 3.68 -11.45
CA LEU A 152 8.99 3.46 -12.01
C LEU A 152 7.97 4.34 -11.30
N SER A 153 7.46 5.34 -12.01
CA SER A 153 6.27 6.08 -11.58
C SER A 153 5.07 5.55 -12.34
N GLU A 154 4.15 4.94 -11.65
CA GLU A 154 2.98 4.32 -12.26
C GLU A 154 1.73 5.19 -12.19
N ALA A 155 0.78 4.87 -13.07
CA ALA A 155 -0.50 5.54 -13.20
C ALA A 155 -1.64 4.60 -12.80
N ASP A 156 -2.72 5.18 -12.23
CA ASP A 156 -3.99 4.50 -11.98
C ASP A 156 -3.96 3.43 -10.87
N GLU A 157 -3.10 3.57 -9.89
CA GLU A 157 -3.07 2.67 -8.73
C GLU A 157 -4.39 2.76 -7.94
N GLU A 158 -4.83 3.97 -7.65
CA GLU A 158 -5.99 4.31 -6.80
C GLU A 158 -7.36 3.88 -7.36
N ALA A 159 -7.42 3.42 -8.61
CA ALA A 159 -8.69 3.04 -9.23
C ALA A 159 -8.66 1.71 -9.98
N GLY A 160 -7.70 1.48 -10.87
CA GLY A 160 -7.76 0.35 -11.78
C GLY A 160 -6.45 -0.39 -12.02
N SER A 161 -5.33 0.12 -11.54
CA SER A 161 -3.98 -0.45 -11.77
C SER A 161 -3.68 -0.65 -13.26
N THR A 162 -4.27 0.18 -14.13
CA THR A 162 -4.14 0.01 -15.59
C THR A 162 -2.73 0.31 -16.07
N GLY A 163 -2.00 1.16 -15.34
CA GLY A 163 -0.61 1.52 -15.63
C GLY A 163 0.34 0.33 -15.55
N ILE A 164 0.41 -0.31 -14.40
CA ILE A 164 1.31 -1.47 -14.20
C ILE A 164 0.94 -2.64 -15.11
N GLN A 165 -0.36 -2.86 -15.33
CA GLN A 165 -0.81 -3.94 -16.20
C GLN A 165 -0.44 -3.70 -17.65
N TRP A 166 -0.55 -2.44 -18.12
CA TRP A 166 -0.10 -2.08 -19.46
C TRP A 166 1.41 -2.32 -19.61
N LEU A 167 2.22 -1.92 -18.61
CA LEU A 167 3.67 -2.13 -18.62
C LEU A 167 4.02 -3.63 -18.66
N ILE A 168 3.36 -4.45 -17.87
CA ILE A 168 3.55 -5.90 -17.88
C ILE A 168 3.21 -6.53 -19.23
N ALA A 169 2.16 -6.05 -19.89
CA ALA A 169 1.71 -6.57 -21.16
C ALA A 169 2.55 -6.10 -22.35
N ASN A 170 3.07 -4.87 -22.31
CA ASN A 170 3.63 -4.20 -23.51
C ASN A 170 5.10 -3.79 -23.36
N ALA A 171 5.64 -3.68 -22.14
CA ALA A 171 6.98 -3.16 -21.87
C ALA A 171 7.69 -3.91 -20.73
N TRP A 172 7.45 -5.22 -20.62
CA TRP A 172 8.01 -6.05 -19.55
C TRP A 172 9.54 -5.98 -19.44
N ASP A 173 10.23 -5.89 -20.56
CA ASP A 173 11.69 -5.77 -20.63
C ASP A 173 12.22 -4.51 -19.95
N LYS A 174 11.39 -3.47 -19.83
CA LYS A 174 11.75 -2.21 -19.17
C LYS A 174 11.71 -2.30 -17.64
N ILE A 175 10.85 -3.19 -17.10
CA ILE A 175 10.58 -3.31 -15.67
C ILE A 175 10.90 -4.70 -15.08
N ASN A 176 11.49 -5.61 -15.86
CA ASN A 176 11.90 -6.91 -15.33
C ASN A 176 13.10 -6.77 -14.40
N ALA A 177 12.91 -7.09 -13.12
CA ALA A 177 13.90 -6.91 -12.06
C ALA A 177 13.99 -8.13 -11.15
N GLU A 178 14.92 -8.10 -10.20
CA GLU A 178 15.00 -9.08 -9.12
C GLU A 178 14.09 -8.69 -7.96
N PHE A 179 14.11 -7.40 -7.61
CA PHE A 179 13.40 -6.82 -6.49
C PHE A 179 12.71 -5.52 -6.88
N ALA A 180 11.67 -5.17 -6.12
CA ALA A 180 11.09 -3.83 -6.13
C ALA A 180 10.89 -3.32 -4.69
N LEU A 181 11.17 -2.03 -4.48
CA LEU A 181 10.71 -1.26 -3.33
C LEU A 181 9.46 -0.50 -3.76
N ASN A 182 8.46 -0.50 -2.91
CA ASN A 182 7.15 0.12 -3.16
C ASN A 182 6.60 0.70 -1.86
N GLU A 183 5.42 1.27 -1.91
CA GLU A 183 4.63 1.70 -0.77
C GLU A 183 4.16 0.56 0.15
N GLY A 184 3.41 0.88 1.22
CA GLY A 184 2.73 -0.10 2.10
C GLY A 184 3.53 -0.53 3.33
N GLY A 185 4.78 -0.07 3.49
CA GLY A 185 5.56 -0.22 4.71
C GLY A 185 5.29 0.92 5.71
N PHE A 186 5.37 0.63 7.02
CA PHE A 186 5.11 1.64 8.05
C PHE A 186 6.24 1.71 9.08
N ALA A 187 6.69 2.94 9.39
CA ALA A 187 7.54 3.21 10.54
C ALA A 187 6.72 3.92 11.61
N ILE A 188 6.62 3.30 12.80
CA ILE A 188 5.80 3.79 13.90
C ILE A 188 6.61 3.86 15.21
N THR A 189 6.14 4.67 16.15
CA THR A 189 6.64 4.67 17.53
C THR A 189 5.49 4.30 18.45
N THR A 190 5.63 3.23 19.23
CA THR A 190 4.61 2.78 20.18
C THR A 190 4.49 3.73 21.37
N VAL A 191 3.47 3.52 22.20
CA VAL A 191 3.23 4.32 23.42
C VAL A 191 4.42 4.20 24.38
N SER A 192 5.06 3.01 24.47
CA SER A 192 6.27 2.80 25.28
C SER A 192 7.53 3.41 24.68
N GLY A 193 7.45 4.08 23.53
CA GLY A 193 8.59 4.68 22.83
C GLY A 193 9.40 3.71 21.96
N LYS A 194 8.93 2.48 21.76
CA LYS A 194 9.59 1.51 20.89
C LYS A 194 9.39 1.86 19.42
N ARG A 195 10.48 1.99 18.65
CA ARG A 195 10.42 2.13 17.18
C ARG A 195 10.15 0.76 16.55
N ILE A 196 9.19 0.70 15.63
CA ILE A 196 8.90 -0.47 14.82
C ILE A 196 8.96 -0.07 13.34
N TYR A 197 9.66 -0.86 12.54
CA TYR A 197 9.66 -0.80 11.08
C TYR A 197 8.93 -2.04 10.54
N GLU A 198 7.80 -1.82 9.91
CA GLU A 198 6.92 -2.83 9.33
C GLU A 198 7.20 -2.90 7.83
N ILE A 199 8.03 -3.85 7.40
CA ILE A 199 8.33 -4.09 5.98
C ILE A 199 7.17 -4.87 5.38
N GLN A 200 6.41 -4.27 4.47
CA GLN A 200 5.36 -5.00 3.77
C GLN A 200 5.98 -6.09 2.89
N THR A 201 5.48 -7.31 3.03
CA THR A 201 5.89 -8.48 2.24
C THR A 201 4.72 -9.13 1.53
N THR A 202 3.51 -8.80 1.91
CA THR A 202 2.26 -9.27 1.32
C THR A 202 1.11 -8.32 1.66
N GLU A 203 -0.04 -8.52 1.05
CA GLU A 203 -1.21 -7.67 1.18
C GLU A 203 -2.51 -8.46 1.10
N LYS A 204 -3.60 -7.88 1.58
CA LYS A 204 -4.94 -8.41 1.35
C LYS A 204 -5.44 -8.02 -0.03
N ILE A 205 -6.33 -8.82 -0.59
CA ILE A 205 -6.81 -8.65 -1.95
C ILE A 205 -8.22 -8.08 -1.91
N PRO A 206 -8.45 -6.87 -2.46
CA PRO A 206 -9.79 -6.33 -2.63
C PRO A 206 -10.61 -7.24 -3.53
N THR A 207 -11.78 -7.60 -3.07
CA THR A 207 -12.72 -8.44 -3.81
C THR A 207 -14.10 -7.83 -3.62
N ARG A 208 -14.67 -7.30 -4.70
CA ARG A 208 -15.97 -6.63 -4.64
C ARG A 208 -17.07 -7.65 -4.94
N ILE A 209 -18.03 -7.78 -4.02
CA ILE A 209 -19.12 -8.75 -4.13
C ILE A 209 -20.46 -8.01 -4.08
N VAL A 210 -21.40 -8.45 -4.92
CA VAL A 210 -22.76 -7.96 -4.94
C VAL A 210 -23.71 -9.06 -4.47
N LEU A 211 -24.60 -8.70 -3.56
CA LEU A 211 -25.76 -9.49 -3.18
C LEU A 211 -26.97 -8.91 -3.88
N THR A 212 -27.69 -9.72 -4.69
CA THR A 212 -28.93 -9.31 -5.35
C THR A 212 -30.06 -10.20 -4.89
N ALA A 213 -30.98 -9.65 -4.12
CA ALA A 213 -32.22 -10.34 -3.74
C ALA A 213 -33.33 -10.11 -4.78
N HIS A 214 -34.00 -11.17 -5.14
CA HIS A 214 -35.10 -11.17 -6.14
C HIS A 214 -36.43 -11.50 -5.50
N GLY A 215 -37.50 -10.87 -6.01
CA GLY A 215 -38.87 -11.14 -5.56
C GLY A 215 -39.87 -10.59 -6.54
N VAL A 216 -41.16 -10.60 -6.15
CA VAL A 216 -42.24 -10.07 -6.98
C VAL A 216 -42.68 -8.71 -6.49
N ALA A 217 -42.66 -7.72 -7.39
CA ALA A 217 -43.16 -6.37 -7.08
C ALA A 217 -44.62 -6.36 -6.67
N GLY A 218 -45.01 -5.47 -5.75
CA GLY A 218 -46.38 -5.42 -5.25
C GLY A 218 -46.72 -4.14 -4.48
N HIS A 219 -47.99 -4.06 -4.07
CA HIS A 219 -48.46 -2.95 -3.28
C HIS A 219 -47.99 -3.09 -1.81
N GLY A 220 -47.42 -2.05 -1.24
CA GLY A 220 -46.84 -2.08 0.11
C GLY A 220 -47.80 -2.40 1.25
N SER A 221 -49.15 -2.22 1.02
CA SER A 221 -50.18 -2.63 1.99
C SER A 221 -50.44 -4.14 2.05
N LEU A 222 -49.88 -4.91 1.12
CA LEU A 222 -50.00 -6.37 1.05
C LEU A 222 -48.62 -7.01 1.30
N PRO A 223 -48.22 -7.23 2.57
CA PRO A 223 -46.96 -7.85 2.89
C PRO A 223 -46.79 -9.20 2.19
N ARG A 224 -45.58 -9.43 1.62
CA ARG A 224 -45.24 -10.64 0.87
C ARG A 224 -44.08 -11.37 1.52
N GLY A 225 -44.11 -12.69 1.50
CA GLY A 225 -43.02 -13.53 2.02
C GLY A 225 -41.79 -13.52 1.10
N ASP A 226 -41.94 -13.15 -0.18
CA ASP A 226 -40.88 -13.02 -1.19
C ASP A 226 -40.41 -11.56 -1.38
N ASN A 227 -40.52 -10.73 -0.35
CA ASN A 227 -40.04 -9.35 -0.40
C ASN A 227 -38.51 -9.29 -0.45
N PRO A 228 -37.87 -8.84 -1.54
CA PRO A 228 -36.42 -8.86 -1.69
C PRO A 228 -35.71 -7.95 -0.69
N VAL A 229 -36.34 -6.91 -0.17
CA VAL A 229 -35.76 -6.04 0.87
C VAL A 229 -35.56 -6.82 2.15
N VAL A 230 -36.50 -7.72 2.51
CA VAL A 230 -36.43 -8.55 3.71
C VAL A 230 -35.35 -9.63 3.54
N HIS A 231 -35.32 -10.32 2.39
CA HIS A 231 -34.30 -11.31 2.07
C HIS A 231 -32.89 -10.71 2.13
N LEU A 232 -32.69 -9.53 1.51
CA LEU A 232 -31.41 -8.84 1.51
C LEU A 232 -30.96 -8.42 2.92
N ALA A 233 -31.86 -7.85 3.73
CA ALA A 233 -31.56 -7.45 5.11
C ALA A 233 -31.10 -8.65 5.97
N GLN A 234 -31.78 -9.80 5.82
CA GLN A 234 -31.39 -11.04 6.51
C GLN A 234 -30.03 -11.57 6.01
N ALA A 235 -29.77 -11.49 4.71
CA ALA A 235 -28.49 -11.89 4.14
C ALA A 235 -27.34 -11.03 4.69
N ILE A 236 -27.51 -9.71 4.72
CA ILE A 236 -26.54 -8.77 5.28
C ILE A 236 -26.28 -9.07 6.75
N GLN A 237 -27.32 -9.29 7.55
CA GLN A 237 -27.19 -9.64 8.97
C GLN A 237 -26.36 -10.91 9.15
N ARG A 238 -26.69 -11.99 8.43
CA ARG A 238 -25.97 -13.27 8.51
C ARG A 238 -24.49 -13.11 8.13
N VAL A 239 -24.18 -12.33 7.10
CA VAL A 239 -22.80 -12.05 6.68
C VAL A 239 -22.05 -11.25 7.74
N ALA A 240 -22.69 -10.23 8.32
CA ALA A 240 -22.07 -9.37 9.34
C ALA A 240 -21.80 -10.12 10.67
N GLU A 241 -22.63 -11.09 11.02
CA GLU A 241 -22.51 -11.90 12.24
C GLU A 241 -21.58 -13.10 12.06
N ALA A 242 -21.25 -13.48 10.82
CA ALA A 242 -20.47 -14.67 10.55
C ALA A 242 -18.98 -14.49 10.79
N ASP A 243 -18.42 -15.28 11.69
CA ASP A 243 -16.97 -15.36 11.84
C ASP A 243 -16.30 -15.97 10.61
N GLN A 244 -15.28 -15.27 10.11
CA GLN A 244 -14.45 -15.77 9.01
C GLN A 244 -13.34 -16.68 9.56
N PRO A 245 -12.89 -17.69 8.80
CA PRO A 245 -11.79 -18.57 9.20
C PRO A 245 -10.49 -17.78 9.45
N VAL A 246 -9.78 -18.14 10.52
CA VAL A 246 -8.45 -17.61 10.81
C VAL A 246 -7.41 -18.40 10.03
N ARG A 247 -6.54 -17.68 9.32
CA ARG A 247 -5.42 -18.24 8.56
C ARG A 247 -4.16 -17.40 8.77
N LEU A 248 -3.11 -18.03 9.25
CA LEU A 248 -1.81 -17.38 9.44
C LEU A 248 -0.86 -17.81 8.32
N ASN A 249 -0.47 -16.87 7.47
CA ASN A 249 0.62 -17.05 6.53
C ASN A 249 1.99 -16.83 7.21
N THR A 250 3.08 -16.98 6.47
CA THR A 250 4.45 -16.81 6.99
C THR A 250 4.68 -15.41 7.57
N THR A 251 4.17 -14.38 6.88
CA THR A 251 4.29 -12.98 7.30
C THR A 251 3.54 -12.71 8.59
N THR A 252 2.24 -13.02 8.64
CA THR A 252 1.40 -12.71 9.81
C THR A 252 1.79 -13.51 11.04
N ARG A 253 2.23 -14.76 10.86
CA ARG A 253 2.77 -15.56 11.96
C ARG A 253 4.00 -14.91 12.56
N ARG A 254 4.99 -14.56 11.71
CA ARG A 254 6.22 -13.92 12.17
C ARG A 254 5.94 -12.54 12.77
N TYR A 255 5.08 -11.76 12.15
CA TYR A 255 4.67 -10.45 12.66
C TYR A 255 4.16 -10.54 14.10
N LEU A 256 3.19 -11.41 14.40
CA LEU A 256 2.62 -11.56 15.72
C LEU A 256 3.63 -12.04 16.77
N HIS A 257 4.49 -13.02 16.41
CA HIS A 257 5.51 -13.52 17.32
C HIS A 257 6.58 -12.47 17.66
N GLU A 258 6.95 -11.61 16.72
CA GLU A 258 7.90 -10.54 17.00
C GLU A 258 7.23 -9.37 17.74
N LEU A 259 6.00 -9.01 17.36
CA LEU A 259 5.24 -7.94 18.00
C LEU A 259 4.96 -8.24 19.49
N ALA A 260 4.66 -9.49 19.84
CA ALA A 260 4.43 -9.92 21.21
C ALA A 260 5.62 -9.67 22.15
N LYS A 261 6.84 -9.46 21.63
CA LYS A 261 8.03 -9.10 22.41
C LYS A 261 8.05 -7.63 22.84
N VAL A 262 7.22 -6.78 22.22
CA VAL A 262 7.09 -5.36 22.54
C VAL A 262 6.21 -5.19 23.77
N PRO A 263 6.57 -4.34 24.76
CA PRO A 263 5.78 -4.18 26.00
C PRO A 263 4.31 -3.85 25.74
N ASP A 264 4.01 -2.98 24.77
CA ASP A 264 2.65 -2.55 24.39
C ASP A 264 1.78 -3.72 23.89
N TYR A 265 2.39 -4.76 23.33
CA TYR A 265 1.72 -5.89 22.67
C TYR A 265 1.95 -7.24 23.40
N ARG A 266 2.58 -7.24 24.57
CA ARG A 266 2.87 -8.48 25.33
C ARG A 266 1.62 -9.31 25.66
N TRP A 267 0.45 -8.69 25.69
CA TRP A 267 -0.83 -9.36 25.88
C TRP A 267 -1.15 -10.38 24.76
N ILE A 268 -0.51 -10.29 23.60
CA ILE A 268 -0.66 -11.26 22.49
C ILE A 268 0.03 -12.59 22.80
N GLU A 269 1.14 -12.59 23.56
CA GLU A 269 2.00 -13.75 23.77
C GLU A 269 1.22 -15.00 24.22
N PRO A 270 0.33 -14.97 25.22
CA PRO A 270 -0.45 -16.14 25.66
C PRO A 270 -1.51 -16.58 24.66
N LEU A 271 -1.82 -15.76 23.65
CA LEU A 271 -2.83 -16.03 22.63
C LEU A 271 -2.23 -16.77 21.42
N LEU A 272 -0.93 -16.65 21.15
CA LEU A 272 -0.28 -17.23 19.99
C LEU A 272 -0.52 -18.74 19.82
N PRO A 273 -0.33 -19.59 20.86
CA PRO A 273 -0.61 -21.03 20.73
C PRO A 273 -2.09 -21.36 20.47
N LYS A 274 -2.99 -20.49 20.93
CA LYS A 274 -4.44 -20.64 20.74
C LYS A 274 -4.85 -20.25 19.32
N LEU A 275 -4.20 -19.25 18.72
CA LEU A 275 -4.41 -18.86 17.32
C LEU A 275 -3.97 -19.96 16.34
N GLU A 276 -2.93 -20.70 16.67
CA GLU A 276 -2.41 -21.79 15.85
C GLU A 276 -3.22 -23.08 15.97
N ASN A 277 -4.09 -23.18 16.97
CA ASN A 277 -4.98 -24.32 17.15
C ASN A 277 -6.35 -24.06 16.51
N ALA A 278 -6.69 -24.81 15.47
CA ALA A 278 -7.92 -24.65 14.70
C ALA A 278 -9.21 -24.65 15.54
N LYS A 279 -9.22 -25.32 16.73
CA LYS A 279 -10.40 -25.36 17.62
C LYS A 279 -10.60 -24.06 18.41
N THR A 280 -9.55 -23.29 18.63
CA THR A 280 -9.59 -22.07 19.44
C THR A 280 -9.33 -20.80 18.63
N ALA A 281 -8.83 -20.93 17.41
CA ALA A 281 -8.39 -19.81 16.58
C ALA A 281 -9.45 -18.70 16.42
N ILE A 282 -10.70 -19.06 16.11
CA ILE A 282 -11.77 -18.06 15.91
C ILE A 282 -12.09 -17.33 17.22
N ALA A 283 -12.26 -18.04 18.32
CA ALA A 283 -12.52 -17.41 19.61
C ALA A 283 -11.37 -16.51 20.06
N THR A 284 -10.12 -16.94 19.80
CA THR A 284 -8.92 -16.14 20.10
C THR A 284 -8.82 -14.91 19.21
N ALA A 285 -9.15 -15.01 17.92
CA ALA A 285 -9.19 -13.85 17.02
C ALA A 285 -10.28 -12.85 17.46
N ASN A 286 -11.43 -13.32 17.95
CA ASN A 286 -12.47 -12.45 18.51
C ASN A 286 -12.00 -11.76 19.81
N GLU A 287 -11.19 -12.42 20.63
CA GLU A 287 -10.52 -11.82 21.79
C GLU A 287 -9.55 -10.72 21.31
N ILE A 288 -8.72 -10.99 20.30
CA ILE A 288 -7.82 -9.99 19.71
C ILE A 288 -8.61 -8.80 19.15
N ARG A 289 -9.72 -9.04 18.43
CA ARG A 289 -10.58 -7.97 17.89
C ARG A 289 -11.08 -7.01 18.97
N SER A 290 -11.36 -7.50 20.17
CA SER A 290 -11.82 -6.65 21.27
C SER A 290 -10.75 -5.71 21.82
N HIS A 291 -9.47 -6.03 21.60
CA HIS A 291 -8.31 -5.23 22.00
C HIS A 291 -7.79 -4.38 20.83
N ASP A 292 -7.68 -5.01 19.66
CA ASP A 292 -7.09 -4.41 18.46
C ASP A 292 -7.78 -4.96 17.20
N PRO A 293 -8.77 -4.23 16.63
CA PRO A 293 -9.45 -4.64 15.42
C PRO A 293 -8.53 -4.71 14.19
N GLU A 294 -7.44 -3.95 14.18
CA GLU A 294 -6.48 -3.93 13.06
C GLU A 294 -5.68 -5.23 13.01
N LEU A 295 -5.27 -5.74 14.16
CA LEU A 295 -4.62 -7.05 14.25
C LEU A 295 -5.56 -8.17 13.83
N ASP A 296 -6.84 -8.13 14.27
CA ASP A 296 -7.83 -9.12 13.85
C ASP A 296 -8.02 -9.14 12.33
N ALA A 297 -8.06 -7.95 11.70
CA ALA A 297 -8.21 -7.84 10.26
C ALA A 297 -7.06 -8.47 9.46
N MET A 298 -5.88 -8.67 10.06
CA MET A 298 -4.76 -9.37 9.45
C MET A 298 -4.88 -10.91 9.53
N LEU A 299 -5.74 -11.43 10.40
CA LEU A 299 -5.86 -12.87 10.68
C LEU A 299 -6.85 -13.59 9.77
N ARG A 300 -7.74 -12.86 9.11
CA ARG A 300 -8.84 -13.42 8.34
C ARG A 300 -9.33 -12.48 7.24
N THR A 301 -10.05 -13.03 6.27
CA THR A 301 -10.82 -12.25 5.31
C THR A 301 -11.82 -11.38 6.04
N THR A 302 -11.91 -10.10 5.68
CA THR A 302 -12.92 -9.18 6.22
C THR A 302 -14.01 -8.93 5.21
N VAL A 303 -15.26 -8.79 5.67
CA VAL A 303 -16.44 -8.54 4.83
C VAL A 303 -17.22 -7.39 5.43
N SER A 304 -17.34 -6.30 4.68
CA SER A 304 -18.02 -5.08 5.13
C SER A 304 -19.11 -4.70 4.12
N PRO A 305 -20.40 -4.73 4.47
CA PRO A 305 -21.45 -4.14 3.65
C PRO A 305 -21.26 -2.62 3.60
N THR A 306 -21.11 -2.05 2.40
CA THR A 306 -20.80 -0.63 2.21
C THR A 306 -21.84 0.14 1.43
N MET A 307 -22.60 -0.54 0.57
CA MET A 307 -23.66 0.10 -0.21
C MET A 307 -24.93 -0.76 -0.16
N LEU A 308 -26.09 -0.07 -0.13
CA LEU A 308 -27.41 -0.70 -0.10
C LEU A 308 -28.36 0.11 -0.98
N SER A 309 -29.10 -0.58 -1.86
CA SER A 309 -30.08 0.03 -2.76
C SER A 309 -31.32 -0.84 -2.86
N ALA A 310 -32.53 -0.27 -2.62
CA ALA A 310 -33.79 -0.97 -2.75
C ALA A 310 -34.96 0.00 -2.87
N GLY A 311 -35.89 -0.29 -3.76
CA GLY A 311 -37.16 0.43 -3.93
C GLY A 311 -37.02 1.88 -4.37
N SER A 312 -38.12 2.47 -4.85
CA SER A 312 -38.18 3.86 -5.31
C SER A 312 -39.36 4.64 -4.73
N LYS A 313 -40.31 3.95 -4.11
CA LYS A 313 -41.55 4.54 -3.59
C LYS A 313 -42.03 3.77 -2.35
N ILE A 314 -42.43 4.50 -1.30
CA ILE A 314 -42.83 3.95 0.00
C ILE A 314 -43.95 2.91 -0.05
N ASN A 315 -44.88 3.02 -0.98
CA ASN A 315 -46.05 2.11 -1.11
C ASN A 315 -45.86 1.01 -2.18
N VAL A 316 -44.62 0.76 -2.62
CA VAL A 316 -44.26 -0.26 -3.62
C VAL A 316 -43.20 -1.19 -3.09
N ILE A 317 -43.50 -2.49 -3.03
CA ILE A 317 -42.50 -3.54 -2.82
C ILE A 317 -41.72 -3.67 -4.13
N PRO A 318 -40.38 -3.52 -4.14
CA PRO A 318 -39.58 -3.67 -5.37
C PRO A 318 -39.50 -5.14 -5.79
N ASN A 319 -39.06 -5.39 -7.02
CA ASN A 319 -38.73 -6.74 -7.50
C ASN A 319 -37.29 -7.15 -7.23
N THR A 320 -36.42 -6.17 -6.90
CA THR A 320 -35.00 -6.41 -6.59
C THR A 320 -34.53 -5.51 -5.45
N ALA A 321 -33.56 -6.00 -4.69
CA ALA A 321 -32.78 -5.23 -3.72
C ALA A 321 -31.33 -5.65 -3.82
N GLU A 322 -30.40 -4.72 -3.69
CA GLU A 322 -28.96 -4.95 -3.93
C GLU A 322 -28.11 -4.39 -2.78
N ALA A 323 -27.06 -5.12 -2.41
CA ALA A 323 -26.01 -4.64 -1.51
C ALA A 323 -24.62 -4.93 -2.11
N GLN A 324 -23.69 -4.02 -1.87
CA GLN A 324 -22.28 -4.24 -2.22
C GLN A 324 -21.47 -4.47 -0.95
N LEU A 325 -20.59 -5.47 -1.02
CA LEU A 325 -19.69 -5.84 0.05
C LEU A 325 -18.24 -5.51 -0.37
N ASP A 326 -17.55 -4.73 0.45
CA ASP A 326 -16.09 -4.64 0.39
C ASP A 326 -15.51 -5.85 1.13
N VAL A 327 -14.96 -6.78 0.37
CA VAL A 327 -14.30 -7.96 0.89
C VAL A 327 -12.79 -7.80 0.71
N ARG A 328 -12.05 -7.93 1.81
CA ARG A 328 -10.58 -7.96 1.78
C ARG A 328 -10.15 -9.38 2.14
N ARG A 329 -9.94 -10.21 1.09
CA ARG A 329 -9.55 -11.61 1.27
C ARG A 329 -8.08 -11.77 1.60
N LEU A 330 -7.73 -12.84 2.27
CA LEU A 330 -6.34 -13.21 2.47
C LEU A 330 -5.71 -13.62 1.14
N PRO A 331 -4.38 -13.44 0.96
CA PRO A 331 -3.70 -13.69 -0.30
C PRO A 331 -3.72 -15.17 -0.75
N ASP A 332 -3.93 -16.10 0.17
CA ASP A 332 -4.03 -17.54 -0.06
C ASP A 332 -5.47 -18.06 -0.25
N GLU A 333 -6.47 -17.17 -0.31
CA GLU A 333 -7.87 -17.52 -0.59
C GLU A 333 -8.25 -17.14 -2.02
N THR A 334 -8.98 -18.00 -2.71
CA THR A 334 -9.50 -17.74 -4.05
C THR A 334 -10.82 -16.97 -4.02
N HIS A 335 -11.14 -16.32 -5.12
CA HIS A 335 -12.42 -15.64 -5.29
C HIS A 335 -13.61 -16.62 -5.11
N ASP A 336 -13.53 -17.79 -5.74
CA ASP A 336 -14.59 -18.79 -5.69
C ASP A 336 -14.83 -19.33 -4.27
N GLU A 337 -13.77 -19.54 -3.49
CA GLU A 337 -13.89 -19.93 -2.08
C GLU A 337 -14.68 -18.90 -1.26
N ILE A 338 -14.49 -17.61 -1.53
CA ILE A 338 -15.24 -16.53 -0.87
C ILE A 338 -16.70 -16.56 -1.28
N LEU A 339 -16.99 -16.64 -2.59
CA LEU A 339 -18.38 -16.70 -3.08
C LEU A 339 -19.14 -17.88 -2.50
N GLU A 340 -18.54 -19.08 -2.51
CA GLU A 340 -19.14 -20.28 -1.95
C GLU A 340 -19.38 -20.17 -0.45
N ARG A 341 -18.45 -19.56 0.29
CA ARG A 341 -18.58 -19.32 1.71
C ARG A 341 -19.74 -18.39 2.01
N LEU A 342 -19.85 -17.28 1.28
CA LEU A 342 -20.96 -16.33 1.45
C LEU A 342 -22.30 -16.96 1.10
N ARG A 343 -22.40 -17.76 0.03
CA ARG A 343 -23.64 -18.51 -0.31
C ARG A 343 -24.05 -19.44 0.83
N ARG A 344 -23.09 -20.14 1.46
CA ARG A 344 -23.39 -21.01 2.62
C ARG A 344 -23.84 -20.23 3.85
N ILE A 345 -23.25 -19.07 4.12
CA ILE A 345 -23.61 -18.18 5.23
C ILE A 345 -25.00 -17.61 5.03
N ILE A 346 -25.27 -17.09 3.84
CA ILE A 346 -26.56 -16.46 3.48
C ILE A 346 -27.67 -17.50 3.48
N HIS A 347 -27.44 -18.66 2.92
CA HIS A 347 -28.38 -19.79 2.88
C HIS A 347 -29.81 -19.37 2.49
N ASP A 348 -29.94 -18.57 1.44
CA ASP A 348 -31.20 -18.07 0.93
C ASP A 348 -31.18 -18.10 -0.60
N PRO A 349 -32.03 -18.95 -1.24
CA PRO A 349 -32.06 -19.07 -2.70
C PRO A 349 -32.59 -17.84 -3.43
N ALA A 350 -33.27 -16.93 -2.71
CA ALA A 350 -33.74 -15.66 -3.27
C ALA A 350 -32.61 -14.62 -3.39
N VAL A 351 -31.44 -14.90 -2.82
CA VAL A 351 -30.28 -13.99 -2.82
C VAL A 351 -29.15 -14.56 -3.67
N GLU A 352 -28.90 -13.94 -4.80
CA GLU A 352 -27.76 -14.21 -5.66
C GLU A 352 -26.50 -13.58 -5.06
N VAL A 353 -25.38 -14.33 -5.06
CA VAL A 353 -24.06 -13.86 -4.65
C VAL A 353 -23.16 -13.87 -5.87
N GLY A 354 -22.76 -12.71 -6.34
CA GLY A 354 -21.95 -12.52 -7.55
C GLY A 354 -20.78 -11.57 -7.34
N ALA A 355 -19.84 -11.59 -8.28
CA ALA A 355 -18.77 -10.60 -8.34
C ALA A 355 -19.33 -9.25 -8.82
N ALA A 356 -18.96 -8.16 -8.19
CA ALA A 356 -19.17 -6.84 -8.76
C ALA A 356 -18.28 -6.66 -10.01
N ARG A 357 -18.73 -5.82 -10.94
CA ARG A 357 -17.88 -5.45 -12.08
C ARG A 357 -16.68 -4.65 -11.57
N GLY A 358 -15.50 -5.03 -12.00
CA GLY A 358 -14.26 -4.36 -11.63
C GLY A 358 -13.07 -5.30 -11.81
N GLN A 359 -11.89 -4.75 -11.67
CA GLN A 359 -10.67 -5.51 -11.77
C GLN A 359 -10.41 -6.27 -10.47
N GLU A 360 -9.98 -7.51 -10.59
CA GLU A 360 -9.51 -8.32 -9.47
C GLU A 360 -7.99 -8.22 -9.39
N MET A 361 -7.49 -7.83 -8.20
CA MET A 361 -6.07 -7.87 -7.90
C MET A 361 -5.59 -9.32 -7.79
N PRO A 362 -4.36 -9.65 -8.25
CA PRO A 362 -3.89 -11.02 -8.23
C PRO A 362 -3.59 -11.53 -6.83
N ALA A 363 -3.93 -12.80 -6.58
CA ALA A 363 -3.41 -13.53 -5.43
C ALA A 363 -1.93 -13.85 -5.63
N THR A 364 -1.11 -13.65 -4.61
CA THR A 364 0.33 -13.88 -4.68
C THR A 364 0.87 -14.44 -3.36
N GLU A 365 1.93 -15.26 -3.47
CA GLU A 365 2.71 -15.62 -2.29
C GLU A 365 3.40 -14.37 -1.70
N PRO A 366 3.64 -14.35 -0.39
CA PRO A 366 4.45 -13.30 0.24
C PRO A 366 5.87 -13.24 -0.32
N SER A 367 6.43 -12.04 -0.46
CA SER A 367 7.85 -11.86 -0.77
C SER A 367 8.74 -12.50 0.29
N GLY A 368 9.91 -13.01 -0.11
CA GLY A 368 10.79 -13.82 0.72
C GLY A 368 11.39 -13.08 1.92
N LEU A 369 11.35 -13.67 3.11
CA LEU A 369 11.92 -13.08 4.35
C LEU A 369 13.44 -13.32 4.50
N SER A 370 14.09 -13.97 3.53
CA SER A 370 15.52 -14.27 3.54
C SER A 370 16.28 -13.79 2.30
N THR A 371 15.64 -12.94 1.49
CA THR A 371 16.27 -12.35 0.30
C THR A 371 17.39 -11.37 0.69
N PRO A 372 18.35 -11.09 -0.19
CA PRO A 372 19.36 -10.05 0.04
C PRO A 372 18.74 -8.69 0.40
N LEU A 373 17.70 -8.25 -0.34
CA LEU A 373 17.06 -6.96 -0.08
C LEU A 373 16.38 -6.93 1.30
N TYR A 374 15.66 -7.98 1.70
CA TYR A 374 15.02 -8.01 3.02
C TYR A 374 16.04 -7.92 4.15
N ARG A 375 17.19 -8.62 4.04
CA ARG A 375 18.29 -8.52 5.03
C ARG A 375 18.91 -7.14 5.07
N VAL A 376 19.19 -6.54 3.91
CA VAL A 376 19.72 -5.18 3.82
C VAL A 376 18.79 -4.18 4.50
N MET A 377 17.48 -4.28 4.27
CA MET A 377 16.50 -3.42 4.95
C MET A 377 16.55 -3.61 6.48
N GLN A 378 16.61 -4.85 6.97
CA GLN A 378 16.75 -5.13 8.41
C GLN A 378 18.01 -4.49 9.00
N GLU A 379 19.14 -4.58 8.30
CA GLU A 379 20.41 -3.98 8.72
C GLU A 379 20.34 -2.45 8.72
N ALA A 380 19.84 -1.84 7.66
CA ALA A 380 19.72 -0.39 7.52
C ALA A 380 18.81 0.21 8.60
N PHE A 381 17.62 -0.35 8.82
CA PHE A 381 16.69 0.14 9.84
C PHE A 381 17.20 -0.08 11.26
N SER A 382 17.89 -1.19 11.52
CA SER A 382 18.50 -1.46 12.83
C SER A 382 19.67 -0.51 13.12
N ALA A 383 20.43 -0.12 12.09
CA ALA A 383 21.51 0.84 12.22
C ALA A 383 20.98 2.27 12.46
N ALA A 384 19.92 2.66 11.74
CA ALA A 384 19.32 3.98 11.87
C ALA A 384 18.61 4.21 13.22
N ALA A 385 18.04 3.16 13.79
CA ALA A 385 17.37 3.21 15.09
C ALA A 385 17.79 2.02 15.95
N PRO A 386 18.91 2.11 16.69
CA PRO A 386 19.39 1.03 17.55
C PRO A 386 18.31 0.55 18.53
N GLY A 387 18.07 -0.75 18.53
CA GLY A 387 17.02 -1.37 19.34
C GLY A 387 15.62 -1.29 18.73
N ALA A 388 15.42 -0.74 17.54
CA ALA A 388 14.15 -0.84 16.83
C ALA A 388 13.78 -2.30 16.54
N LEU A 389 12.48 -2.56 16.39
CA LEU A 389 11.97 -3.83 15.90
C LEU A 389 11.75 -3.71 14.38
N VAL A 390 12.31 -4.64 13.61
CA VAL A 390 12.13 -4.69 12.15
C VAL A 390 11.43 -6.01 11.81
N ILE A 391 10.19 -5.93 11.33
CA ILE A 391 9.31 -7.09 11.16
C ILE A 391 8.62 -7.10 9.80
N PRO A 392 8.30 -8.31 9.26
CA PRO A 392 7.49 -8.38 8.05
C PRO A 392 6.05 -8.00 8.38
N TYR A 393 5.35 -7.40 7.43
CA TYR A 393 3.99 -6.90 7.58
C TYR A 393 3.10 -7.32 6.42
N MET A 394 1.82 -7.58 6.70
CA MET A 394 0.78 -7.73 5.69
C MET A 394 -0.12 -6.50 5.74
N VAL A 395 -0.08 -5.67 4.71
CA VAL A 395 -0.97 -4.52 4.62
C VAL A 395 -2.42 -4.97 4.40
N ARG A 396 -3.35 -4.24 5.00
CA ARG A 396 -4.80 -4.51 4.90
C ARG A 396 -5.41 -3.95 3.62
N GLY A 397 -4.74 -2.98 3.00
CA GLY A 397 -5.00 -2.48 1.66
C GLY A 397 -4.42 -3.41 0.60
N ALA A 398 -4.25 -2.87 -0.59
CA ALA A 398 -3.57 -3.52 -1.70
C ALA A 398 -2.71 -2.48 -2.41
N THR A 399 -1.72 -2.93 -3.16
CA THR A 399 -0.82 -2.09 -3.95
C THR A 399 -0.55 -2.74 -5.30
N ASP A 400 -0.09 -1.98 -6.26
CA ASP A 400 0.31 -2.50 -7.57
C ASP A 400 1.50 -3.49 -7.51
N GLY A 401 2.17 -3.57 -6.36
CA GLY A 401 3.20 -4.57 -6.08
C GLY A 401 2.76 -6.02 -6.26
N SER A 402 1.47 -6.32 -6.10
CA SER A 402 0.92 -7.66 -6.31
C SER A 402 1.09 -8.14 -7.76
N PHE A 403 0.97 -7.25 -8.75
CA PHE A 403 1.16 -7.60 -10.16
C PHE A 403 2.61 -8.00 -10.47
N LEU A 404 3.58 -7.34 -9.85
CA LEU A 404 4.99 -7.70 -9.99
C LEU A 404 5.32 -9.01 -9.23
N ARG A 405 4.75 -9.23 -8.03
CA ARG A 405 4.89 -10.51 -7.31
C ARG A 405 4.35 -11.67 -8.13
N GLN A 406 3.23 -11.50 -8.83
CA GLN A 406 2.69 -12.52 -9.75
C GLN A 406 3.68 -12.88 -10.87
N LYS A 407 4.57 -11.97 -11.25
CA LYS A 407 5.65 -12.20 -12.22
C LYS A 407 6.94 -12.75 -11.60
N GLY A 408 6.96 -13.03 -10.30
CA GLY A 408 8.11 -13.60 -9.60
C GLY A 408 9.15 -12.56 -9.15
N ILE A 409 8.78 -11.29 -9.07
CA ILE A 409 9.60 -10.25 -8.44
C ILE A 409 9.24 -10.19 -6.95
N ASP A 410 10.22 -10.24 -6.05
CA ASP A 410 9.99 -9.94 -4.64
C ASP A 410 9.80 -8.43 -4.46
N VAL A 411 8.59 -8.02 -4.05
CA VAL A 411 8.22 -6.61 -3.83
C VAL A 411 8.06 -6.35 -2.34
N TYR A 412 8.69 -5.30 -1.85
CA TYR A 412 8.63 -4.90 -0.44
C TYR A 412 8.13 -3.47 -0.31
N GLY A 413 7.10 -3.27 0.52
CA GLY A 413 6.75 -1.93 0.97
C GLY A 413 7.76 -1.44 1.99
N VAL A 414 8.40 -0.31 1.69
CA VAL A 414 9.54 0.21 2.43
C VAL A 414 9.12 1.22 3.50
N PRO A 415 9.35 0.95 4.81
CA PRO A 415 8.93 1.82 5.91
C PRO A 415 9.95 2.95 6.17
N ILE A 416 10.23 3.79 5.17
CA ILE A 416 11.26 4.85 5.30
C ILE A 416 10.75 6.11 6.00
N PHE A 417 9.45 6.38 5.99
CA PHE A 417 8.90 7.57 6.62
C PHE A 417 8.29 7.26 7.98
N LEU A 418 8.75 7.96 9.01
CA LEU A 418 8.16 7.85 10.33
C LEU A 418 6.77 8.49 10.33
N ARG A 419 5.76 7.75 10.74
CA ARG A 419 4.44 8.29 11.00
C ARG A 419 4.48 9.12 12.30
N GLU A 420 4.25 10.41 12.18
CA GLU A 420 4.26 11.37 13.31
C GLU A 420 2.85 11.57 13.88
N ASP A 421 1.81 11.53 13.06
CA ASP A 421 0.43 11.52 13.50
C ASP A 421 0.04 10.13 14.03
N LYS A 422 -0.83 10.09 15.04
CA LYS A 422 -1.35 8.83 15.60
C LYS A 422 -2.14 8.02 14.58
N GLU A 423 -2.79 8.70 13.64
CA GLU A 423 -3.59 8.11 12.58
C GLU A 423 -2.99 8.48 11.21
N SER A 424 -3.14 7.58 10.24
CA SER A 424 -2.81 7.89 8.85
C SER A 424 -3.76 8.98 8.34
N ARG A 425 -3.21 9.94 7.59
CA ARG A 425 -3.98 10.95 6.86
C ARG A 425 -4.08 10.65 5.36
N ALA A 426 -3.48 9.55 4.92
CA ALA A 426 -3.70 9.04 3.56
C ALA A 426 -5.21 8.90 3.30
N HIS A 427 -5.67 9.33 2.14
CA HIS A 427 -7.09 9.44 1.75
C HIS A 427 -7.95 10.40 2.60
N GLY A 428 -7.42 10.94 3.71
CA GLY A 428 -8.11 11.88 4.58
C GLY A 428 -7.94 13.35 4.14
N ASN A 429 -8.54 14.26 4.93
CA ASN A 429 -8.30 15.69 4.78
C ASN A 429 -7.00 16.08 5.53
N ASP A 430 -6.39 17.21 5.11
CA ASP A 430 -5.17 17.72 5.72
C ASP A 430 -4.02 16.72 5.74
N GLU A 431 -3.88 15.94 4.66
CA GLU A 431 -2.77 15.03 4.44
C GLU A 431 -1.45 15.81 4.45
N ARG A 432 -0.46 15.29 5.17
CA ARG A 432 0.82 15.96 5.36
C ARG A 432 1.91 14.97 5.79
N ILE A 433 3.15 15.31 5.50
CA ILE A 433 4.34 14.56 5.94
C ILE A 433 5.30 15.48 6.69
N GLY A 434 5.90 14.99 7.78
CA GLY A 434 6.95 15.71 8.51
C GLY A 434 8.18 15.92 7.63
N VAL A 435 8.66 17.17 7.55
CA VAL A 435 9.84 17.51 6.72
C VAL A 435 11.09 16.76 7.18
N GLN A 436 11.24 16.57 8.50
CA GLN A 436 12.34 15.78 9.05
C GLN A 436 12.21 14.29 8.67
N SER A 437 11.01 13.72 8.80
CA SER A 437 10.73 12.33 8.42
C SER A 437 11.00 12.08 6.93
N LEU A 438 10.60 13.03 6.07
CA LEU A 438 10.88 12.97 4.63
C LEU A 438 12.38 12.92 4.33
N GLY A 439 13.16 13.81 4.94
CA GLY A 439 14.62 13.85 4.75
C GLY A 439 15.35 12.63 5.31
N ASP A 440 14.93 12.14 6.49
CA ASP A 440 15.52 10.94 7.08
C ASP A 440 15.14 9.68 6.30
N GLY A 441 13.92 9.61 5.77
CA GLY A 441 13.46 8.53 4.89
C GLY A 441 14.27 8.45 3.59
N ALA A 442 14.54 9.59 2.95
CA ALA A 442 15.37 9.63 1.75
C ALA A 442 16.80 9.09 2.01
N LYS A 443 17.39 9.42 3.19
CA LYS A 443 18.70 8.90 3.59
C LYS A 443 18.66 7.39 3.83
N LEU A 444 17.58 6.88 4.45
CA LEU A 444 17.39 5.43 4.64
C LEU A 444 17.29 4.71 3.29
N LEU A 445 16.51 5.25 2.36
CA LEU A 445 16.41 4.70 1.00
C LEU A 445 17.76 4.69 0.28
N TRP A 446 18.53 5.77 0.40
CA TRP A 446 19.89 5.88 -0.13
C TRP A 446 20.80 4.76 0.39
N GLU A 447 20.82 4.53 1.71
CA GLU A 447 21.64 3.47 2.31
C GLU A 447 21.19 2.07 1.84
N ILE A 448 19.88 1.81 1.79
CA ILE A 448 19.34 0.54 1.30
C ILE A 448 19.77 0.29 -0.15
N VAL A 449 19.63 1.30 -1.02
CA VAL A 449 20.01 1.17 -2.45
C VAL A 449 21.52 0.95 -2.61
N LEU A 450 22.36 1.64 -1.83
CA LEU A 450 23.81 1.42 -1.87
C LEU A 450 24.22 0.02 -1.39
N MET A 451 23.57 -0.48 -0.35
CA MET A 451 23.90 -1.79 0.24
C MET A 451 23.46 -2.95 -0.68
N VAL A 452 22.26 -2.85 -1.26
CA VAL A 452 21.73 -3.92 -2.13
C VAL A 452 22.27 -3.82 -3.56
N GLY A 453 22.77 -2.67 -3.95
CA GLY A 453 23.29 -2.39 -5.27
C GLY A 453 24.71 -2.91 -5.53
N ARG A 454 25.40 -3.42 -4.51
CA ARG A 454 26.80 -3.88 -4.56
C ARG A 454 26.97 -5.36 -4.37
#